data_4c6636205ca42ffffed754f405b52f99
#
_entry.id   4c6636205ca42ffffed754f405b52f99
#
_cell.length_a   1.000
_cell.length_b   1.000
_cell.length_c   1.000
_cell.angle_alpha   90.00
_cell.angle_beta   90.00
_cell.angle_gamma   90.00
#
_symmetry.space_group_name_H-M   'P 1'
#
loop_
_entity.id
_entity.type
_entity.pdbx_description
1 polymer ?
#
loop_
_entity_poly.entity_id
_entity_poly.type
_entity_poly.pdbx_seq_one_letter_code
_entity_poly.pdbx_strand_id
1 'polypeptide(L)'
;MGKIIKFIIIAFVALAILGAAAFWGLAGFFAPKDMEESLIPDAASQFFDINGRVISTTASEERRLPVAFDKIPKHLQQAFIAIEDNRFYEHGGIDFRGTARALWTNLRGGEVQGGSTITQQLAKNAFLSQERTITRKIKEAFIAKQLEERYTKDEILDMY
;
A
#
# COMPACT_ATOMS: atom_id res chain seq x y z
N MET A 1 33.89 2.31 29.43
CA MET A 1 33.32 2.30 28.07
C MET A 1 32.22 1.24 27.87
N GLY A 2 32.42 -0.04 28.22
CA GLY A 2 31.45 -1.11 27.97
C GLY A 2 30.06 -0.97 28.67
N LYS A 3 29.98 -0.39 29.87
CA LYS A 3 28.72 -0.22 30.61
C LYS A 3 27.83 0.87 29.98
N ILE A 4 28.43 1.97 29.51
CA ILE A 4 27.73 3.08 28.86
C ILE A 4 27.15 2.61 27.52
N ILE A 5 27.92 1.87 26.72
CA ILE A 5 27.46 1.32 25.43
C ILE A 5 26.30 0.34 25.65
N LYS A 6 26.38 -0.54 26.65
CA LYS A 6 25.27 -1.45 27.00
C LYS A 6 24.02 -0.68 27.41
N PHE A 7 24.12 0.39 28.20
CA PHE A 7 23.02 1.21 28.60
C PHE A 7 22.34 1.93 27.40
N ILE A 8 23.15 2.46 26.49
CA ILE A 8 22.66 3.10 25.25
C ILE A 8 21.89 2.08 24.38
N ILE A 9 22.43 0.86 24.22
CA ILE A 9 21.78 -0.20 23.46
C ILE A 9 20.43 -0.60 24.11
N ILE A 10 20.43 -0.78 25.44
CA ILE A 10 19.20 -1.14 26.17
C ILE A 10 18.14 -0.02 26.04
N ALA A 11 18.56 1.25 26.21
CA ALA A 11 17.66 2.39 26.05
C ALA A 11 17.08 2.48 24.64
N PHE A 12 17.91 2.24 23.60
CA PHE A 12 17.47 2.20 22.21
C PHE A 12 16.47 1.08 21.93
N VAL A 13 16.76 -0.13 22.45
CA VAL A 13 15.85 -1.29 22.33
C VAL A 13 14.53 -1.05 23.06
N ALA A 14 14.59 -0.49 24.27
CA ALA A 14 13.39 -0.14 25.03
C ALA A 14 12.54 0.91 24.30
N LEU A 15 13.16 1.94 23.73
CA LEU A 15 12.47 2.95 22.93
C LEU A 15 11.85 2.35 21.65
N ALA A 16 12.54 1.43 20.99
CA ALA A 16 12.04 0.71 19.82
C ALA A 16 10.83 -0.16 20.16
N ILE A 17 10.87 -0.86 21.31
CA ILE A 17 9.74 -1.68 21.80
C ILE A 17 8.54 -0.79 22.15
N LEU A 18 8.77 0.32 22.86
CA LEU A 18 7.70 1.29 23.18
C LEU A 18 7.11 1.91 21.91
N GLY A 19 7.94 2.26 20.94
CA GLY A 19 7.50 2.76 19.64
C GLY A 19 6.66 1.73 18.88
N ALA A 20 7.08 0.46 18.89
CA ALA A 20 6.32 -0.63 18.29
C ALA A 20 4.97 -0.86 19.02
N ALA A 21 4.97 -0.88 20.35
CA ALA A 21 3.75 -1.03 21.14
C ALA A 21 2.77 0.14 20.93
N ALA A 22 3.26 1.38 20.88
CA ALA A 22 2.46 2.55 20.55
C ALA A 22 1.92 2.48 19.10
N PHE A 23 2.74 2.03 18.16
CA PHE A 23 2.33 1.78 16.77
C PHE A 23 1.15 0.80 16.72
N TRP A 24 1.26 -0.36 17.36
CA TRP A 24 0.20 -1.36 17.40
C TRP A 24 -1.06 -0.89 18.16
N GLY A 25 -0.90 -0.15 19.25
CA GLY A 25 -2.03 0.42 20.00
C GLY A 25 -2.82 1.46 19.21
N LEU A 26 -2.15 2.21 18.33
CA LEU A 26 -2.79 3.20 17.46
C LEU A 26 -3.39 2.58 16.19
N ALA A 27 -3.04 1.34 15.83
CA ALA A 27 -3.50 0.68 14.62
C ALA A 27 -5.04 0.65 14.52
N GLY A 28 -5.72 0.31 15.62
CA GLY A 28 -7.19 0.28 15.69
C GLY A 28 -7.84 1.66 15.56
N PHE A 29 -7.15 2.72 15.96
CA PHE A 29 -7.66 4.10 15.87
C PHE A 29 -7.66 4.66 14.44
N PHE A 30 -6.72 4.18 13.61
CA PHE A 30 -6.59 4.62 12.23
C PHE A 30 -7.31 3.70 11.22
N ALA A 31 -8.02 2.67 11.71
CA ALA A 31 -8.80 1.78 10.84
C ALA A 31 -9.92 2.55 10.15
N PRO A 32 -10.02 2.54 8.82
CA PRO A 32 -11.22 3.01 8.13
C PRO A 32 -12.42 2.17 8.56
N LYS A 33 -13.56 2.82 8.86
CA LYS A 33 -14.76 2.11 9.29
C LYS A 33 -15.42 1.30 8.15
N ASP A 34 -15.28 1.80 6.92
CA ASP A 34 -15.94 1.26 5.72
C ASP A 34 -14.89 0.86 4.69
N MET A 35 -14.01 -0.11 5.07
CA MET A 35 -12.88 -0.51 4.24
C MET A 35 -13.32 -1.16 2.93
N GLU A 36 -14.38 -1.95 2.93
CA GLU A 36 -14.86 -2.65 1.73
C GLU A 36 -15.43 -1.69 0.69
N GLU A 37 -16.23 -0.71 1.12
CA GLU A 37 -16.84 0.27 0.21
C GLU A 37 -15.79 1.15 -0.48
N SER A 38 -14.73 1.53 0.25
CA SER A 38 -13.65 2.37 -0.29
C SER A 38 -12.72 1.64 -1.25
N LEU A 39 -12.74 0.31 -1.29
CA LEU A 39 -11.93 -0.51 -2.20
C LEU A 39 -12.61 -0.77 -3.54
N ILE A 40 -13.93 -0.48 -3.64
CA ILE A 40 -14.65 -0.60 -4.91
C ILE A 40 -14.38 0.67 -5.73
N PRO A 41 -13.68 0.58 -6.87
CA PRO A 41 -13.44 1.76 -7.69
C PRO A 41 -14.76 2.29 -8.26
N ASP A 42 -14.90 3.60 -8.32
CA ASP A 42 -16.01 4.24 -9.03
C ASP A 42 -16.01 3.78 -10.48
N ALA A 43 -16.97 2.94 -10.83
CA ALA A 43 -17.14 2.46 -12.19
C ALA A 43 -17.91 3.50 -13.01
N ALA A 44 -17.45 3.75 -14.24
CA ALA A 44 -18.21 4.57 -15.18
C ALA A 44 -19.55 3.89 -15.49
N SER A 45 -20.67 4.62 -15.34
CA SER A 45 -21.99 4.10 -15.71
C SER A 45 -22.08 3.96 -17.23
N GLN A 46 -22.47 2.78 -17.70
CA GLN A 46 -22.69 2.52 -19.12
C GLN A 46 -24.19 2.45 -19.40
N PHE A 47 -24.63 3.11 -20.45
CA PHE A 47 -25.98 3.05 -20.95
C PHE A 47 -26.02 2.13 -22.17
N PHE A 48 -26.97 1.21 -22.17
CA PHE A 48 -27.11 0.22 -23.24
C PHE A 48 -28.42 0.46 -24.01
N ASP A 49 -28.43 0.14 -25.31
CA ASP A 49 -29.64 0.03 -26.08
C ASP A 49 -30.41 -1.26 -25.74
N ILE A 50 -31.61 -1.41 -26.31
CA ILE A 50 -32.48 -2.60 -26.14
C ILE A 50 -31.79 -3.90 -26.61
N ASN A 51 -30.74 -3.81 -27.44
CA ASN A 51 -29.99 -4.95 -27.96
C ASN A 51 -28.68 -5.19 -27.17
N GLY A 52 -28.45 -4.47 -26.07
CA GLY A 52 -27.25 -4.59 -25.25
C GLY A 52 -26.00 -3.90 -25.81
N ARG A 53 -26.13 -2.99 -26.77
CA ARG A 53 -25.02 -2.18 -27.30
C ARG A 53 -24.86 -0.94 -26.47
N VAL A 54 -23.59 -0.62 -26.11
CA VAL A 54 -23.26 0.60 -25.35
C VAL A 54 -23.60 1.83 -26.18
N ILE A 55 -24.54 2.64 -25.70
CA ILE A 55 -24.97 3.93 -26.33
C ILE A 55 -24.07 5.05 -25.81
N SER A 56 -23.78 5.05 -24.49
CA SER A 56 -23.01 6.09 -23.84
C SER A 56 -22.36 5.56 -22.58
N THR A 57 -21.25 6.18 -22.21
CA THR A 57 -20.59 5.96 -20.94
C THR A 57 -20.49 7.32 -20.26
N THR A 58 -21.03 7.45 -19.04
CA THR A 58 -20.79 8.67 -18.26
C THR A 58 -19.32 8.74 -17.91
N ALA A 59 -18.67 9.81 -18.32
CA ALA A 59 -17.33 10.09 -17.91
C ALA A 59 -17.32 10.46 -16.42
N SER A 60 -16.86 9.57 -15.54
CA SER A 60 -16.05 10.02 -14.42
C SER A 60 -14.76 10.60 -15.01
N GLU A 61 -14.04 11.44 -14.30
CA GLU A 61 -12.79 12.06 -14.78
C GLU A 61 -11.80 11.02 -15.34
N GLU A 62 -11.95 9.74 -14.96
CA GLU A 62 -11.18 8.60 -15.47
C GLU A 62 -12.12 7.51 -16.03
N ARG A 63 -11.92 7.13 -17.28
CA ARG A 63 -12.62 6.00 -17.93
C ARG A 63 -12.04 4.68 -17.41
N ARG A 64 -12.47 4.25 -16.23
CA ARG A 64 -12.08 2.96 -15.66
C ARG A 64 -13.03 1.87 -16.17
N LEU A 65 -12.47 0.89 -16.86
CA LEU A 65 -13.17 -0.35 -17.22
C LEU A 65 -12.59 -1.46 -16.33
N PRO A 66 -13.36 -1.94 -15.34
CA PRO A 66 -12.91 -3.02 -14.49
C PRO A 66 -12.71 -4.29 -15.34
N VAL A 67 -11.57 -4.92 -15.18
CA VAL A 67 -11.22 -6.19 -15.84
C VAL A 67 -11.03 -7.22 -14.74
N ALA A 68 -11.68 -8.38 -14.86
CA ALA A 68 -11.51 -9.45 -13.89
C ALA A 68 -10.05 -9.92 -13.81
N PHE A 69 -9.54 -10.16 -12.62
CA PHE A 69 -8.12 -10.46 -12.35
C PHE A 69 -7.60 -11.66 -13.14
N ASP A 70 -8.44 -12.68 -13.34
CA ASP A 70 -8.12 -13.88 -14.16
C ASP A 70 -7.93 -13.55 -15.65
N LYS A 71 -8.42 -12.42 -16.13
CA LYS A 71 -8.25 -11.92 -17.50
C LYS A 71 -6.99 -11.08 -17.67
N ILE A 72 -6.35 -10.64 -16.58
CA ILE A 72 -5.10 -9.90 -16.63
C ILE A 72 -3.94 -10.89 -16.88
N PRO A 73 -3.19 -10.75 -17.98
CA PRO A 73 -2.09 -11.66 -18.29
C PRO A 73 -1.06 -11.71 -17.16
N LYS A 74 -0.60 -12.90 -16.79
CA LYS A 74 0.36 -13.07 -15.68
C LYS A 74 1.65 -12.27 -15.85
N HIS A 75 2.14 -12.11 -17.07
CA HIS A 75 3.34 -11.30 -17.32
C HIS A 75 3.12 -9.81 -17.02
N LEU A 76 1.89 -9.29 -17.17
CA LEU A 76 1.56 -7.92 -16.78
C LEU A 76 1.54 -7.78 -15.25
N GLN A 77 0.90 -8.72 -14.54
CA GLN A 77 0.92 -8.76 -13.07
C GLN A 77 2.36 -8.78 -12.55
N GLN A 78 3.22 -9.63 -13.13
CA GLN A 78 4.63 -9.75 -12.78
C GLN A 78 5.44 -8.47 -13.08
N ALA A 79 5.10 -7.76 -14.16
CA ALA A 79 5.76 -6.51 -14.50
C ALA A 79 5.48 -5.41 -13.45
N PHE A 80 4.23 -5.29 -12.99
CA PHE A 80 3.88 -4.38 -11.89
C PHE A 80 4.63 -4.73 -10.61
N ILE A 81 4.62 -6.00 -10.22
CA ILE A 81 5.33 -6.46 -9.03
C ILE A 81 6.83 -6.17 -9.14
N ALA A 82 7.44 -6.44 -10.28
CA ALA A 82 8.88 -6.25 -10.48
C ALA A 82 9.31 -4.78 -10.38
N ILE A 83 8.46 -3.85 -10.83
CA ILE A 83 8.76 -2.42 -10.85
C ILE A 83 8.41 -1.77 -9.52
N GLU A 84 7.22 -2.04 -8.98
CA GLU A 84 6.69 -1.34 -7.82
C GLU A 84 7.12 -1.97 -6.50
N ASP A 85 7.15 -3.32 -6.45
CA ASP A 85 7.38 -4.05 -5.20
C ASP A 85 7.88 -5.48 -5.49
N ASN A 86 9.13 -5.60 -5.89
CA ASN A 86 9.72 -6.88 -6.32
C ASN A 86 9.70 -7.99 -5.26
N ARG A 87 9.38 -7.65 -4.01
CA ARG A 87 9.26 -8.56 -2.89
C ARG A 87 7.84 -8.65 -2.32
N PHE A 88 6.84 -8.28 -3.12
CA PHE A 88 5.44 -8.20 -2.72
C PHE A 88 4.94 -9.42 -1.95
N TYR A 89 5.28 -10.62 -2.39
CA TYR A 89 4.87 -11.88 -1.74
C TYR A 89 5.67 -12.25 -0.49
N GLU A 90 6.75 -11.50 -0.16
CA GLU A 90 7.67 -11.83 0.93
C GLU A 90 7.43 -11.03 2.23
N HIS A 91 6.61 -9.99 2.18
CA HIS A 91 6.35 -9.11 3.33
C HIS A 91 4.85 -8.92 3.60
N GLY A 92 4.51 -8.38 4.78
CA GLY A 92 3.12 -8.14 5.20
C GLY A 92 2.78 -6.64 5.20
N GLY A 93 2.64 -6.04 4.03
CA GLY A 93 2.21 -4.64 3.83
C GLY A 93 3.34 -3.62 3.87
N ILE A 94 4.40 -3.84 4.65
CA ILE A 94 5.57 -2.96 4.74
C ILE A 94 6.83 -3.77 4.44
N ASP A 95 7.61 -3.35 3.45
CA ASP A 95 8.93 -3.91 3.19
C ASP A 95 10.03 -3.08 3.88
N PHE A 96 10.37 -3.42 5.11
CA PHE A 96 11.45 -2.75 5.85
C PHE A 96 12.81 -2.89 5.17
N ARG A 97 13.10 -4.04 4.53
CA ARG A 97 14.38 -4.26 3.83
C ARG A 97 14.46 -3.44 2.55
N GLY A 98 13.39 -3.42 1.76
CA GLY A 98 13.29 -2.60 0.55
C GLY A 98 13.37 -1.11 0.87
N THR A 99 12.66 -0.65 1.91
CA THR A 99 12.71 0.74 2.38
C THR A 99 14.13 1.14 2.84
N ALA A 100 14.80 0.30 3.63
CA ALA A 100 16.17 0.56 4.07
C ALA A 100 17.15 0.60 2.89
N ARG A 101 17.00 -0.32 1.92
CA ARG A 101 17.80 -0.33 0.69
C ARG A 101 17.59 0.93 -0.13
N ALA A 102 16.33 1.32 -0.37
CA ALA A 102 15.98 2.53 -1.12
C ALA A 102 16.56 3.78 -0.45
N LEU A 103 16.41 3.90 0.88
CA LEU A 103 16.99 5.01 1.64
C LEU A 103 18.53 5.06 1.48
N TRP A 104 19.19 3.92 1.59
CA TRP A 104 20.64 3.83 1.43
C TRP A 104 21.12 4.24 0.03
N THR A 105 20.40 3.77 -1.02
CA THR A 105 20.71 4.14 -2.41
C THR A 105 20.51 5.64 -2.64
N ASN A 106 19.41 6.20 -2.14
CA ASN A 106 19.09 7.62 -2.29
C ASN A 106 20.13 8.51 -1.56
N LEU A 107 20.60 8.10 -0.37
CA LEU A 107 21.65 8.82 0.38
C LEU A 107 23.01 8.79 -0.31
N ARG A 108 23.29 7.78 -1.12
CA ARG A 108 24.55 7.66 -1.88
C ARG A 108 24.54 8.35 -3.23
N GLY A 109 23.46 9.05 -3.56
CA GLY A 109 23.32 9.75 -4.85
C GLY A 109 23.04 8.82 -6.03
N GLY A 110 22.55 7.59 -5.78
CA GLY A 110 22.05 6.69 -6.79
C GLY A 110 20.71 7.14 -7.38
N GLU A 111 20.17 6.37 -8.32
CA GLU A 111 18.82 6.61 -8.84
C GLU A 111 17.81 6.60 -7.70
N VAL A 112 16.88 7.57 -7.72
CA VAL A 112 15.85 7.71 -6.68
C VAL A 112 14.94 6.48 -6.70
N GLN A 113 15.07 5.61 -5.71
CA GLN A 113 14.25 4.42 -5.55
C GLN A 113 13.08 4.69 -4.61
N GLY A 114 11.88 4.29 -5.03
CA GLY A 114 10.69 4.25 -4.18
C GLY A 114 10.80 3.12 -3.15
N GLY A 115 10.41 3.41 -1.91
CA GLY A 115 10.38 2.41 -0.84
C GLY A 115 8.96 2.03 -0.40
N SER A 116 7.93 2.43 -1.15
CA SER A 116 6.53 2.11 -0.84
C SER A 116 6.13 0.80 -1.51
N THR A 117 5.40 -0.04 -0.78
CA THR A 117 4.87 -1.31 -1.29
C THR A 117 3.59 -1.11 -2.10
N ILE A 118 3.19 -2.12 -2.89
CA ILE A 118 1.89 -2.15 -3.60
C ILE A 118 0.75 -1.95 -2.60
N THR A 119 0.77 -2.65 -1.46
CA THR A 119 -0.26 -2.52 -0.42
C THR A 119 -0.33 -1.11 0.18
N GLN A 120 0.81 -0.44 0.37
CA GLN A 120 0.85 0.96 0.81
C GLN A 120 0.29 1.92 -0.25
N GLN A 121 0.55 1.65 -1.52
CA GLN A 121 0.00 2.45 -2.63
C GLN A 121 -1.51 2.28 -2.73
N LEU A 122 -2.03 1.05 -2.60
CA LEU A 122 -3.46 0.78 -2.52
C LEU A 122 -4.09 1.52 -1.34
N ALA A 123 -3.50 1.40 -0.14
CA ALA A 123 -3.96 2.11 1.05
C ALA A 123 -4.03 3.62 0.85
N LYS A 124 -3.02 4.21 0.21
CA LYS A 124 -2.99 5.64 -0.13
C LYS A 124 -4.12 6.02 -1.08
N ASN A 125 -4.29 5.26 -2.15
CA ASN A 125 -5.22 5.62 -3.23
C ASN A 125 -6.68 5.44 -2.83
N ALA A 126 -7.00 4.43 -2.02
CA ALA A 126 -8.37 4.12 -1.62
C ALA A 126 -8.85 4.90 -0.38
N PHE A 127 -7.95 5.25 0.56
CA PHE A 127 -8.38 5.74 1.88
C PHE A 127 -7.80 7.09 2.29
N LEU A 128 -6.80 7.63 1.56
CA LEU A 128 -6.05 8.79 2.02
C LEU A 128 -6.00 9.91 0.98
N SER A 129 -5.77 11.13 1.45
CA SER A 129 -5.55 12.28 0.57
C SER A 129 -4.19 12.19 -0.14
N GLN A 130 -4.05 12.92 -1.26
CA GLN A 130 -2.80 12.98 -2.02
C GLN A 130 -1.73 13.90 -1.36
N GLU A 131 -2.03 14.52 -0.22
CA GLU A 131 -1.09 15.35 0.51
C GLU A 131 0.16 14.58 0.96
N ARG A 132 1.33 15.18 0.80
CA ARG A 132 2.62 14.56 1.17
C ARG A 132 3.01 14.93 2.60
N THR A 133 2.38 14.27 3.59
CA THR A 133 2.68 14.49 5.01
C THR A 133 3.22 13.22 5.68
N ILE A 134 3.99 13.37 6.74
CA ILE A 134 4.47 12.24 7.56
C ILE A 134 3.27 11.50 8.19
N THR A 135 2.28 12.25 8.67
CA THR A 135 1.06 11.68 9.26
C THR A 135 0.33 10.78 8.28
N ARG A 136 0.20 11.22 7.02
CA ARG A 136 -0.38 10.38 5.96
C ARG A 136 0.44 9.11 5.76
N LYS A 137 1.78 9.21 5.74
CA LYS A 137 2.64 8.03 5.53
C LYS A 137 2.53 7.00 6.68
N ILE A 138 2.33 7.48 7.91
CA ILE A 138 2.05 6.61 9.05
C ILE A 138 0.69 5.92 8.88
N LYS A 139 -0.38 6.67 8.55
CA LYS A 139 -1.72 6.09 8.29
C LYS A 139 -1.68 5.04 7.18
N GLU A 140 -0.97 5.33 6.08
CA GLU A 140 -0.74 4.43 4.95
C GLU A 140 -0.14 3.09 5.41
N ALA A 141 0.88 3.12 6.27
CA ALA A 141 1.50 1.92 6.81
C ALA A 141 0.53 1.10 7.69
N PHE A 142 -0.31 1.76 8.49
CA PHE A 142 -1.33 1.09 9.31
C PHE A 142 -2.41 0.43 8.46
N ILE A 143 -2.96 1.16 7.49
CA ILE A 143 -4.00 0.65 6.60
C ILE A 143 -3.43 -0.50 5.76
N ALA A 144 -2.21 -0.37 5.23
CA ALA A 144 -1.56 -1.44 4.50
C ALA A 144 -1.42 -2.72 5.33
N LYS A 145 -1.08 -2.60 6.62
CA LYS A 145 -1.03 -3.76 7.53
C LYS A 145 -2.39 -4.40 7.72
N GLN A 146 -3.45 -3.61 7.88
CA GLN A 146 -4.83 -4.13 8.02
C GLN A 146 -5.34 -4.79 6.75
N LEU A 147 -4.99 -4.27 5.56
CA LEU A 147 -5.30 -4.91 4.30
C LEU A 147 -4.68 -6.32 4.23
N GLU A 148 -3.41 -6.46 4.59
CA GLU A 148 -2.71 -7.75 4.61
C GLU A 148 -3.23 -8.74 5.68
N GLU A 149 -3.92 -8.26 6.69
CA GLU A 149 -4.59 -9.12 7.69
C GLU A 149 -5.97 -9.61 7.23
N ARG A 150 -6.59 -8.92 6.26
CA ARG A 150 -7.95 -9.21 5.78
C ARG A 150 -7.97 -9.88 4.41
N TYR A 151 -7.02 -9.55 3.54
CA TYR A 151 -6.99 -9.96 2.14
C TYR A 151 -5.71 -10.71 1.81
N THR A 152 -5.82 -11.66 0.91
CA THR A 152 -4.68 -12.37 0.33
C THR A 152 -3.88 -11.45 -0.60
N LYS A 153 -2.66 -11.82 -0.92
CA LYS A 153 -1.81 -11.09 -1.85
C LYS A 153 -2.44 -10.91 -3.23
N ASP A 154 -3.10 -11.93 -3.73
CA ASP A 154 -3.74 -11.89 -5.03
C ASP A 154 -4.97 -10.96 -5.03
N GLU A 155 -5.76 -10.95 -3.94
CA GLU A 155 -6.85 -9.99 -3.76
C GLU A 155 -6.34 -8.55 -3.65
N ILE A 156 -5.23 -8.32 -2.93
CA ILE A 156 -4.59 -6.99 -2.85
C ILE A 156 -4.10 -6.53 -4.23
N LEU A 157 -3.53 -7.44 -5.01
CA LEU A 157 -3.05 -7.14 -6.35
C LEU A 157 -4.21 -6.87 -7.33
N ASP A 158 -5.35 -7.56 -7.18
CA ASP A 158 -6.58 -7.31 -7.94
C ASP A 158 -7.17 -5.92 -7.65
N MET A 159 -7.19 -5.54 -6.38
CA MET A 159 -7.68 -4.21 -5.95
C MET A 159 -6.73 -3.06 -6.35
N TYR A 160 -5.43 -3.34 -6.56
CA TYR A 160 -4.41 -2.37 -6.94
C TYR A 160 -4.51 -1.98 -8.41
#